data_f3a2eec80069c1119499e8cc868224fe
#
_entry.id   f3a2eec80069c1119499e8cc868224fe
#
_cell.length_a   1.000
_cell.length_b   1.000
_cell.length_c   1.000
_cell.angle_alpha   90.00
_cell.angle_beta   90.00
_cell.angle_gamma   90.00
#
_symmetry.space_group_name_H-M   'P 1'
#
loop_
_entity.id
_entity.type
_entity.pdbx_description
1 polymer ?
#
loop_
_entity_poly.entity_id
_entity_poly.type
_entity_poly.pdbx_seq_one_letter_code
_entity_poly.pdbx_strand_id
1 'polypeptide(L)'
;MGDGVMVLVAAPIQYSSRDNERRYRADSELYYLTGVTEPGTVAVLVGGCEPELVLFVRERDEAAEVWSGSRLGPEAAAGEFESDRCYALAELNDELPALLQRGDRIYYRLGSGGPVEPLVLGALAHARARGSRTGSGPRAVVDPGEILDDLRLRKDAHELEQLRRAAAVTLLGHRAGAAAIGPGVGEWVVESAVESTFRAAGASGPGFPTIVGSGRNACVLHYVDNRDVIGTDELVLIDAGAACGLYSADVTRTYPACGRFEGPALDVYEIVRAALAAAVDAVLPGATVADVHGAATRTLVRGLVDLGVLNGDVDTLIEEEAHKPFYPHQTSHWLGLDLHDPGDYACRGTSRTLETGMVFTAEPGLYFRAGTSDRAAAYEHIGVRIEDDILVTERGCEVLTEALPTDARDVESLVGGESWVRRLP
;
A
#
# COMPACT_ATOMS: atom_id res chain seq x y z
N MET A 1 19.05 -17.16 0.79
CA MET A 1 19.58 -17.03 2.15
C MET A 1 20.88 -17.86 2.38
N GLY A 2 21.04 -19.00 1.72
CA GLY A 2 22.22 -19.90 1.91
C GLY A 2 22.36 -20.34 3.37
N ASP A 3 23.57 -20.26 3.92
CA ASP A 3 23.85 -20.62 5.33
C ASP A 3 23.61 -19.44 6.29
N GLY A 4 22.80 -18.45 5.92
CA GLY A 4 22.49 -17.31 6.78
C GLY A 4 21.40 -17.60 7.81
N VAL A 5 21.25 -16.70 8.79
CA VAL A 5 20.16 -16.70 9.77
C VAL A 5 19.36 -15.41 9.60
N MET A 6 18.05 -15.54 9.38
CA MET A 6 17.15 -14.37 9.28
C MET A 6 16.36 -14.24 10.58
N VAL A 7 16.28 -13.03 11.11
CA VAL A 7 15.50 -12.72 12.30
C VAL A 7 14.48 -11.64 11.96
N LEU A 8 13.21 -12.00 12.12
CA LEU A 8 12.07 -11.12 11.94
C LEU A 8 11.36 -10.88 13.27
N VAL A 9 10.96 -9.64 13.49
CA VAL A 9 10.37 -9.22 14.78
C VAL A 9 8.99 -8.67 14.54
N ALA A 10 8.01 -9.14 15.28
CA ALA A 10 6.64 -8.63 15.24
C ALA A 10 6.61 -7.12 15.50
N ALA A 11 5.74 -6.42 14.80
CA ALA A 11 5.50 -5.01 15.04
C ALA A 11 5.14 -4.74 16.51
N PRO A 12 5.56 -3.62 17.09
CA PRO A 12 5.20 -3.27 18.46
C PRO A 12 3.72 -2.92 18.55
N ILE A 13 3.10 -3.19 19.70
CA ILE A 13 1.76 -2.71 20.02
C ILE A 13 1.80 -1.18 20.07
N GLN A 14 0.91 -0.54 19.33
CA GLN A 14 0.77 0.91 19.29
C GLN A 14 -0.39 1.37 20.17
N TYR A 15 -0.25 2.55 20.76
CA TYR A 15 -1.28 3.17 21.61
C TYR A 15 -1.82 4.44 20.95
N SER A 16 -3.14 4.62 21.00
CA SER A 16 -3.80 5.88 20.60
C SER A 16 -3.72 6.92 21.71
N SER A 17 -3.72 6.48 22.97
CA SER A 17 -3.54 7.31 24.16
C SER A 17 -3.11 6.42 25.33
N ARG A 18 -2.14 6.85 26.13
CA ARG A 18 -1.65 6.16 27.35
C ARG A 18 -1.69 4.63 27.28
N ASP A 19 -2.78 4.01 27.72
CA ASP A 19 -3.04 2.57 27.81
C ASP A 19 -4.10 2.06 26.82
N ASN A 20 -4.60 2.92 25.91
CA ASN A 20 -5.58 2.54 24.91
C ASN A 20 -4.89 2.04 23.65
N GLU A 21 -4.82 0.74 23.49
CA GLU A 21 -4.18 0.07 22.36
C GLU A 21 -4.94 0.36 21.05
N ARG A 22 -4.18 0.58 19.99
CA ARG A 22 -4.70 0.53 18.63
C ARG A 22 -4.93 -0.92 18.21
N ARG A 23 -5.82 -1.13 17.24
CA ARG A 23 -5.93 -2.45 16.63
C ARG A 23 -4.54 -2.86 16.12
N TYR A 24 -4.09 -4.04 16.55
CA TYR A 24 -2.80 -4.57 16.14
C TYR A 24 -2.82 -4.93 14.65
N ARG A 25 -1.78 -4.54 13.93
CA ARG A 25 -1.45 -4.99 12.59
C ARG A 25 -0.12 -5.75 12.67
N ALA A 26 -0.11 -6.97 12.16
CA ALA A 26 1.11 -7.77 12.12
C ALA A 26 2.17 -7.11 11.23
N ASP A 27 3.44 -7.39 11.52
CA ASP A 27 4.55 -7.05 10.64
C ASP A 27 4.42 -7.81 9.33
N SER A 28 4.61 -7.12 8.21
CA SER A 28 4.37 -7.69 6.88
C SER A 28 5.38 -8.77 6.51
N GLU A 29 6.66 -8.60 6.86
CA GLU A 29 7.70 -9.58 6.55
C GLU A 29 7.55 -10.85 7.40
N LEU A 30 7.27 -10.67 8.70
CA LEU A 30 6.99 -11.77 9.60
C LEU A 30 5.76 -12.57 9.13
N TYR A 31 4.68 -11.87 8.83
CA TYR A 31 3.45 -12.50 8.32
C TYR A 31 3.69 -13.22 6.99
N TYR A 32 4.39 -12.60 6.05
CA TYR A 32 4.67 -13.15 4.72
C TYR A 32 5.36 -14.52 4.79
N LEU A 33 6.35 -14.66 5.68
CA LEU A 33 7.11 -15.91 5.81
C LEU A 33 6.52 -16.93 6.77
N THR A 34 5.69 -16.53 7.73
CA THR A 34 5.28 -17.41 8.83
C THR A 34 3.76 -17.48 9.06
N GLY A 35 3.00 -16.54 8.50
CA GLY A 35 1.58 -16.38 8.80
C GLY A 35 1.27 -15.85 10.21
N VAL A 36 2.28 -15.56 11.03
CA VAL A 36 2.09 -15.17 12.44
C VAL A 36 1.51 -13.76 12.52
N THR A 37 0.41 -13.64 13.26
CA THR A 37 -0.27 -12.36 13.54
C THR A 37 -0.21 -11.93 14.99
N GLU A 38 0.47 -12.68 15.86
CA GLU A 38 0.58 -12.39 17.30
C GLU A 38 1.66 -11.34 17.60
N PRO A 39 1.35 -10.27 18.36
CA PRO A 39 2.36 -9.29 18.76
C PRO A 39 3.41 -9.91 19.70
N GLY A 40 4.63 -9.36 19.67
CA GLY A 40 5.73 -9.80 20.51
C GLY A 40 6.45 -11.06 19.99
N THR A 41 6.07 -11.59 18.83
CA THR A 41 6.74 -12.75 18.25
C THR A 41 8.08 -12.37 17.63
N VAL A 42 9.06 -13.26 17.76
CA VAL A 42 10.32 -13.23 17.02
C VAL A 42 10.43 -14.54 16.25
N ALA A 43 10.61 -14.47 14.94
CA ALA A 43 10.87 -15.62 14.09
C ALA A 43 12.35 -15.64 13.68
N VAL A 44 12.95 -16.82 13.75
CA VAL A 44 14.33 -17.08 13.33
C VAL A 44 14.32 -18.18 12.30
N LEU A 45 14.68 -17.84 11.08
CA LEU A 45 14.86 -18.79 9.98
C LEU A 45 16.36 -19.10 9.88
N VAL A 46 16.72 -20.33 10.14
CA VAL A 46 18.10 -20.81 10.00
C VAL A 46 18.24 -21.51 8.66
N GLY A 47 19.12 -21.00 7.79
CA GLY A 47 19.38 -21.59 6.50
C GLY A 47 20.34 -22.77 6.56
N GLY A 48 20.67 -23.33 5.39
CA GLY A 48 21.57 -24.47 5.25
C GLY A 48 20.90 -25.70 4.63
N CYS A 49 21.55 -26.85 4.75
CA CYS A 49 21.04 -28.11 4.19
C CYS A 49 19.76 -28.60 4.86
N GLU A 50 19.56 -28.26 6.13
CA GLU A 50 18.37 -28.54 6.93
C GLU A 50 17.86 -27.20 7.48
N PRO A 51 16.99 -26.48 6.70
CA PRO A 51 16.45 -25.21 7.15
C PRO A 51 15.52 -25.43 8.34
N GLU A 52 15.50 -24.48 9.27
CA GLU A 52 14.74 -24.58 10.51
C GLU A 52 14.00 -23.25 10.78
N LEU A 53 12.73 -23.35 11.14
CA LEU A 53 11.94 -22.24 11.67
C LEU A 53 11.83 -22.35 13.20
N VAL A 54 12.34 -21.33 13.88
CA VAL A 54 12.26 -21.20 15.33
C VAL A 54 11.44 -19.98 15.68
N LEU A 55 10.43 -20.16 16.53
CA LEU A 55 9.58 -19.07 17.01
C LEU A 55 9.85 -18.79 18.50
N PHE A 56 9.79 -17.50 18.85
CA PHE A 56 9.68 -17.03 20.23
C PHE A 56 8.35 -16.30 20.35
N VAL A 57 7.44 -16.80 21.18
CA VAL A 57 6.09 -16.27 21.34
C VAL A 57 5.78 -15.95 22.79
N ARG A 58 4.76 -15.12 23.01
CA ARG A 58 4.29 -14.81 24.36
C ARG A 58 3.75 -16.08 25.02
N GLU A 59 4.06 -16.26 26.29
CA GLU A 59 3.47 -17.33 27.11
C GLU A 59 1.97 -17.06 27.33
N ARG A 60 1.24 -18.13 27.58
CA ARG A 60 -0.12 -18.03 28.07
C ARG A 60 -0.12 -17.33 29.44
N ASP A 61 -1.06 -16.42 29.63
CA ASP A 61 -1.25 -15.66 30.85
C ASP A 61 -2.76 -15.43 31.04
N GLU A 62 -3.40 -16.25 31.86
CA GLU A 62 -4.85 -16.20 32.07
C GLU A 62 -5.33 -14.82 32.55
N ALA A 63 -4.53 -14.11 33.35
CA ALA A 63 -4.88 -12.80 33.84
C ALA A 63 -4.84 -11.74 32.71
N ALA A 64 -3.83 -11.79 31.84
CA ALA A 64 -3.72 -10.91 30.69
C ALA A 64 -4.73 -11.27 29.58
N GLU A 65 -5.03 -12.56 29.38
CA GLU A 65 -6.00 -13.04 28.39
C GLU A 65 -7.43 -12.54 28.65
N VAL A 66 -7.79 -12.27 29.90
CA VAL A 66 -9.07 -11.62 30.27
C VAL A 66 -9.20 -10.24 29.64
N TRP A 67 -8.09 -9.53 29.42
CA TRP A 67 -8.06 -8.16 28.89
C TRP A 67 -7.84 -8.08 27.37
N SER A 68 -6.91 -8.91 26.87
CA SER A 68 -6.43 -8.78 25.48
C SER A 68 -6.79 -9.98 24.57
N GLY A 69 -7.55 -10.95 25.07
CA GLY A 69 -7.89 -12.18 24.36
C GLY A 69 -6.83 -13.27 24.54
N SER A 70 -7.11 -14.46 24.00
CA SER A 70 -6.27 -15.65 24.15
C SER A 70 -4.90 -15.47 23.47
N ARG A 71 -3.88 -16.09 24.08
CA ARG A 71 -2.54 -16.25 23.52
C ARG A 71 -2.31 -17.73 23.22
N LEU A 72 -1.65 -18.01 22.11
CA LEU A 72 -1.35 -19.40 21.74
C LEU A 72 -0.41 -20.07 22.74
N GLY A 73 0.64 -19.36 23.14
CA GLY A 73 1.75 -19.94 23.88
C GLY A 73 2.62 -20.86 23.01
N PRO A 74 3.81 -21.27 23.47
CA PRO A 74 4.78 -21.99 22.64
C PRO A 74 4.26 -23.31 22.06
N GLU A 75 3.55 -24.12 22.85
CA GLU A 75 3.08 -25.45 22.43
C GLU A 75 2.04 -25.37 21.29
N ALA A 76 1.04 -24.49 21.43
CA ALA A 76 0.01 -24.32 20.39
C ALA A 76 0.56 -23.60 19.16
N ALA A 77 1.42 -22.60 19.35
CA ALA A 77 2.05 -21.87 18.25
C ALA A 77 2.96 -22.77 17.39
N ALA A 78 3.66 -23.74 18.02
CA ALA A 78 4.47 -24.70 17.28
C ALA A 78 3.63 -25.51 16.27
N GLY A 79 2.43 -25.95 16.69
CA GLY A 79 1.52 -26.68 15.81
C GLY A 79 0.81 -25.80 14.79
N GLU A 80 0.39 -24.59 15.18
CA GLU A 80 -0.34 -23.65 14.31
C GLU A 80 0.51 -23.15 13.14
N PHE A 81 1.79 -22.84 13.41
CA PHE A 81 2.72 -22.27 12.44
C PHE A 81 3.76 -23.27 11.91
N GLU A 82 3.57 -24.55 12.20
CA GLU A 82 4.45 -25.63 11.74
C GLU A 82 5.95 -25.36 12.00
N SER A 83 6.27 -24.73 13.16
CA SER A 83 7.65 -24.41 13.49
C SER A 83 8.40 -25.62 14.06
N ASP A 84 9.68 -25.76 13.71
CA ASP A 84 10.53 -26.85 14.20
C ASP A 84 10.78 -26.75 15.70
N ARG A 85 10.89 -25.52 16.20
CA ARG A 85 11.00 -25.21 17.64
C ARG A 85 10.21 -23.96 17.98
N CYS A 86 9.65 -23.96 19.17
CA CYS A 86 8.96 -22.77 19.70
C CYS A 86 9.29 -22.58 21.17
N TYR A 87 9.76 -21.40 21.53
CA TYR A 87 10.17 -21.00 22.87
C TYR A 87 9.23 -19.92 23.43
N ALA A 88 9.22 -19.77 24.73
CA ALA A 88 8.65 -18.60 25.36
C ALA A 88 9.50 -17.37 25.05
N LEU A 89 8.86 -16.22 24.89
CA LEU A 89 9.58 -14.96 24.60
C LEU A 89 10.59 -14.60 25.71
N ALA A 90 10.34 -15.03 26.95
CA ALA A 90 11.27 -14.87 28.07
C ALA A 90 12.61 -15.57 27.85
N GLU A 91 12.66 -16.62 27.04
CA GLU A 91 13.87 -17.41 26.73
C GLU A 91 14.71 -16.79 25.60
N LEU A 92 14.25 -15.71 24.97
CA LEU A 92 14.89 -15.07 23.82
C LEU A 92 16.38 -14.76 24.06
N ASN A 93 16.71 -14.19 25.21
CA ASN A 93 18.10 -13.82 25.55
C ASN A 93 19.03 -15.00 25.70
N ASP A 94 18.50 -16.15 26.07
CA ASP A 94 19.27 -17.36 26.33
C ASP A 94 19.48 -18.18 25.06
N GLU A 95 18.45 -18.30 24.21
CA GLU A 95 18.43 -19.20 23.06
C GLU A 95 18.87 -18.51 21.75
N LEU A 96 18.47 -17.25 21.50
CA LEU A 96 18.78 -16.56 20.25
C LEU A 96 20.28 -16.42 19.95
N PRO A 97 21.17 -16.13 20.93
CA PRO A 97 22.59 -16.00 20.66
C PRO A 97 23.22 -17.26 20.03
N ALA A 98 22.78 -18.46 20.43
CA ALA A 98 23.26 -19.71 19.88
C ALA A 98 22.77 -19.92 18.44
N LEU A 99 21.54 -19.56 18.12
CA LEU A 99 20.99 -19.60 16.77
C LEU A 99 21.75 -18.68 15.82
N LEU A 100 22.03 -17.44 16.24
CA LEU A 100 22.75 -16.45 15.44
C LEU A 100 24.19 -16.89 15.09
N GLN A 101 24.83 -17.77 15.88
CA GLN A 101 26.17 -18.30 15.59
C GLN A 101 26.16 -19.41 14.52
N ARG A 102 24.99 -19.93 14.12
CA ARG A 102 24.89 -21.04 13.16
C ARG A 102 25.13 -20.60 11.73
N GLY A 103 24.89 -19.31 11.41
CA GLY A 103 25.03 -18.76 10.07
C GLY A 103 26.32 -17.98 9.84
N ASP A 104 26.69 -17.80 8.58
CA ASP A 104 27.82 -16.95 8.15
C ASP A 104 27.44 -15.47 8.07
N ARG A 105 26.14 -15.16 8.00
CA ARG A 105 25.55 -13.81 8.02
C ARG A 105 24.21 -13.81 8.75
N ILE A 106 23.81 -12.63 9.23
CA ILE A 106 22.53 -12.41 9.87
C ILE A 106 21.71 -11.47 8.99
N TYR A 107 20.50 -11.88 8.60
CA TYR A 107 19.53 -11.00 7.96
C TYR A 107 18.68 -10.36 9.04
N TYR A 108 18.85 -9.07 9.25
CA TYR A 108 18.14 -8.30 10.28
C TYR A 108 18.11 -6.83 9.93
N ARG A 109 16.96 -6.17 10.07
CA ARG A 109 16.80 -4.74 9.81
C ARG A 109 17.34 -3.92 10.97
N LEU A 110 18.60 -3.48 10.84
CA LEU A 110 19.26 -2.61 11.83
C LEU A 110 18.57 -1.26 11.92
N GLY A 111 18.53 -0.69 13.14
CA GLY A 111 17.90 0.59 13.40
C GLY A 111 16.42 0.50 13.71
N SER A 112 15.82 -0.69 13.69
CA SER A 112 14.45 -0.94 14.14
C SER A 112 14.28 -0.83 15.66
N GLY A 113 15.40 -0.96 16.40
CA GLY A 113 15.42 -0.95 17.87
C GLY A 113 14.90 -2.25 18.47
N GLY A 114 14.54 -2.18 19.76
CA GLY A 114 13.98 -3.34 20.47
C GLY A 114 15.03 -4.29 21.05
N PRO A 115 14.60 -5.41 21.67
CA PRO A 115 15.47 -6.30 22.45
C PRO A 115 16.38 -7.19 21.59
N VAL A 116 16.07 -7.38 20.32
CA VAL A 116 16.80 -8.27 19.41
C VAL A 116 18.11 -7.64 18.89
N GLU A 117 18.11 -6.34 18.60
CA GLU A 117 19.26 -5.66 18.02
C GLU A 117 20.56 -5.79 18.85
N PRO A 118 20.53 -5.62 20.18
CA PRO A 118 21.71 -5.88 21.01
C PRO A 118 22.25 -7.32 20.91
N LEU A 119 21.37 -8.30 20.75
CA LEU A 119 21.76 -9.72 20.60
C LEU A 119 22.43 -9.97 19.25
N VAL A 120 21.91 -9.37 18.17
CA VAL A 120 22.51 -9.41 16.84
C VAL A 120 23.92 -8.79 16.84
N LEU A 121 24.07 -7.61 17.42
CA LEU A 121 25.38 -6.95 17.54
C LEU A 121 26.33 -7.75 18.44
N GLY A 122 25.82 -8.33 19.53
CA GLY A 122 26.56 -9.23 20.42
C GLY A 122 27.09 -10.48 19.69
N ALA A 123 26.26 -11.08 18.82
CA ALA A 123 26.63 -12.24 18.01
C ALA A 123 27.80 -11.92 17.06
N LEU A 124 27.76 -10.76 16.37
CA LEU A 124 28.87 -10.29 15.54
C LEU A 124 30.14 -10.06 16.36
N ALA A 125 30.03 -9.44 17.53
CA ALA A 125 31.19 -9.20 18.39
C ALA A 125 31.82 -10.51 18.87
N HIS A 126 30.99 -11.49 19.26
CA HIS A 126 31.42 -12.83 19.65
C HIS A 126 32.13 -13.55 18.48
N ALA A 127 31.53 -13.57 17.30
CA ALA A 127 32.10 -14.19 16.12
C ALA A 127 33.44 -13.54 15.75
N ARG A 128 33.55 -12.20 15.83
CA ARG A 128 34.79 -11.46 15.58
C ARG A 128 35.89 -11.86 16.57
N ALA A 129 35.58 -12.07 17.85
CA ALA A 129 36.54 -12.45 18.87
C ALA A 129 37.02 -13.90 18.76
N ARG A 130 36.17 -14.81 18.30
CA ARG A 130 36.44 -16.27 18.27
C ARG A 130 36.46 -16.89 16.88
N GLY A 131 35.80 -16.30 15.89
CA GLY A 131 35.56 -16.87 14.57
C GLY A 131 36.84 -17.17 13.78
N SER A 132 37.91 -16.41 14.00
CA SER A 132 39.21 -16.71 13.38
C SER A 132 39.82 -18.04 13.85
N ARG A 133 39.38 -18.57 14.99
CA ARG A 133 39.86 -19.85 15.54
C ARG A 133 38.94 -21.02 15.19
N THR A 134 37.65 -20.75 15.05
CA THR A 134 36.59 -21.75 14.78
C THR A 134 36.20 -21.83 13.30
N GLY A 135 36.44 -20.76 12.54
CA GLY A 135 35.98 -20.63 11.17
C GLY A 135 34.47 -20.42 11.03
N SER A 136 33.76 -20.25 12.13
CA SER A 136 32.28 -20.22 12.21
C SER A 136 31.75 -18.91 12.80
N GLY A 137 30.46 -18.63 12.59
CA GLY A 137 29.71 -17.48 13.08
C GLY A 137 29.58 -16.33 12.08
N PRO A 138 28.65 -15.39 12.35
CA PRO A 138 28.27 -14.35 11.40
C PRO A 138 29.40 -13.34 11.19
N ARG A 139 29.56 -12.92 9.93
CA ARG A 139 30.54 -11.91 9.50
C ARG A 139 29.90 -10.60 9.05
N ALA A 140 28.59 -10.61 8.77
CA ALA A 140 27.83 -9.47 8.30
C ALA A 140 26.42 -9.48 8.84
N VAL A 141 25.82 -8.31 8.96
CA VAL A 141 24.36 -8.12 9.02
C VAL A 141 23.94 -7.52 7.69
N VAL A 142 22.87 -8.07 7.15
CA VAL A 142 22.30 -7.73 5.84
C VAL A 142 20.81 -7.39 6.06
N ASP A 143 20.26 -6.41 5.34
CA ASP A 143 18.84 -6.14 5.38
C ASP A 143 18.06 -7.31 4.76
N PRO A 144 17.02 -7.87 5.43
CA PRO A 144 16.21 -8.95 4.89
C PRO A 144 15.52 -8.58 3.56
N GLY A 145 15.29 -7.30 3.30
CA GLY A 145 14.75 -6.79 2.05
C GLY A 145 15.58 -7.20 0.81
N GLU A 146 16.90 -7.45 0.94
CA GLU A 146 17.71 -7.99 -0.16
C GLU A 146 17.12 -9.29 -0.76
N ILE A 147 16.34 -10.02 0.04
CA ILE A 147 15.67 -11.26 -0.37
C ILE A 147 14.16 -11.05 -0.47
N LEU A 148 13.55 -10.45 0.55
CA LEU A 148 12.11 -10.42 0.70
C LEU A 148 11.43 -9.45 -0.27
N ASP A 149 12.04 -8.33 -0.57
CA ASP A 149 11.46 -7.32 -1.47
C ASP A 149 11.23 -7.90 -2.87
N ASP A 150 12.19 -8.65 -3.39
CA ASP A 150 12.08 -9.28 -4.72
C ASP A 150 11.12 -10.48 -4.73
N LEU A 151 10.99 -11.20 -3.61
CA LEU A 151 9.99 -12.27 -3.44
C LEU A 151 8.57 -11.70 -3.43
N ARG A 152 8.34 -10.61 -2.68
CA ARG A 152 7.03 -9.95 -2.52
C ARG A 152 6.55 -9.27 -3.81
N LEU A 153 7.44 -8.88 -4.71
CA LEU A 153 7.06 -8.27 -5.98
C LEU A 153 6.18 -9.18 -6.84
N ARG A 154 6.47 -10.49 -6.88
CA ARG A 154 5.71 -11.46 -7.69
C ARG A 154 4.75 -12.20 -6.80
N LYS A 155 3.49 -11.85 -6.90
CA LYS A 155 2.41 -12.43 -6.10
C LYS A 155 2.11 -13.86 -6.53
N ASP A 156 1.99 -14.74 -5.55
CA ASP A 156 1.51 -16.10 -5.77
C ASP A 156 -0.02 -16.15 -5.90
N ALA A 157 -0.58 -17.35 -6.09
CA ALA A 157 -2.01 -17.52 -6.27
C ALA A 157 -2.84 -17.12 -5.04
N HIS A 158 -2.30 -17.36 -3.81
CA HIS A 158 -2.97 -16.98 -2.57
C HIS A 158 -2.97 -15.46 -2.38
N GLU A 159 -1.83 -14.82 -2.61
CA GLU A 159 -1.70 -13.36 -2.55
C GLU A 159 -2.65 -12.67 -3.53
N LEU A 160 -2.72 -13.17 -4.78
CA LEU A 160 -3.65 -12.66 -5.80
C LEU A 160 -5.11 -12.84 -5.40
N GLU A 161 -5.47 -13.93 -4.71
CA GLU A 161 -6.82 -14.12 -4.18
C GLU A 161 -7.16 -13.05 -3.13
N GLN A 162 -6.23 -12.75 -2.21
CA GLN A 162 -6.43 -11.72 -1.19
C GLN A 162 -6.54 -10.32 -1.82
N LEU A 163 -5.70 -10.00 -2.80
CA LEU A 163 -5.78 -8.73 -3.54
C LEU A 163 -7.09 -8.57 -4.29
N ARG A 164 -7.55 -9.61 -5.01
CA ARG A 164 -8.87 -9.59 -5.68
C ARG A 164 -10.01 -9.42 -4.68
N ARG A 165 -9.91 -10.04 -3.50
CA ARG A 165 -10.88 -9.84 -2.42
C ARG A 165 -10.86 -8.40 -1.89
N ALA A 166 -9.67 -7.83 -1.67
CA ALA A 166 -9.53 -6.44 -1.26
C ALA A 166 -10.11 -5.49 -2.31
N ALA A 167 -9.78 -5.69 -3.60
CA ALA A 167 -10.36 -4.96 -4.72
C ALA A 167 -11.90 -5.04 -4.73
N ALA A 168 -12.48 -6.24 -4.67
CA ALA A 168 -13.94 -6.41 -4.68
C ALA A 168 -14.63 -5.66 -3.53
N VAL A 169 -14.07 -5.69 -2.32
CA VAL A 169 -14.61 -4.94 -1.16
C VAL A 169 -14.44 -3.43 -1.36
N THR A 170 -13.32 -3.00 -1.94
CA THR A 170 -13.06 -1.60 -2.26
C THR A 170 -14.09 -1.03 -3.22
N LEU A 171 -14.44 -1.77 -4.27
CA LEU A 171 -15.48 -1.36 -5.22
C LEU A 171 -16.86 -1.17 -4.57
N LEU A 172 -17.20 -2.00 -3.57
CA LEU A 172 -18.44 -1.81 -2.80
C LEU A 172 -18.41 -0.51 -1.99
N GLY A 173 -17.26 -0.21 -1.35
CA GLY A 173 -17.06 1.03 -0.61
C GLY A 173 -17.17 2.26 -1.49
N HIS A 174 -16.50 2.26 -2.66
CA HIS A 174 -16.60 3.36 -3.62
C HIS A 174 -18.03 3.61 -4.10
N ARG A 175 -18.80 2.57 -4.40
CA ARG A 175 -20.22 2.70 -4.75
C ARG A 175 -21.04 3.31 -3.62
N ALA A 176 -20.77 2.90 -2.38
CA ALA A 176 -21.44 3.47 -1.20
C ALA A 176 -21.06 4.94 -0.95
N GLY A 177 -19.77 5.26 -1.13
CA GLY A 177 -19.27 6.63 -1.06
C GLY A 177 -19.89 7.52 -2.13
N ALA A 178 -19.86 7.10 -3.40
CA ALA A 178 -20.48 7.83 -4.51
C ALA A 178 -21.98 8.07 -4.28
N ALA A 179 -22.71 7.08 -3.80
CA ALA A 179 -24.13 7.24 -3.43
C ALA A 179 -24.35 8.25 -2.30
N ALA A 180 -23.38 8.46 -1.42
CA ALA A 180 -23.44 9.42 -0.33
C ALA A 180 -23.10 10.85 -0.77
N ILE A 181 -22.43 11.06 -1.91
CA ILE A 181 -22.06 12.38 -2.42
C ILE A 181 -23.28 13.24 -2.73
N GLY A 182 -23.20 14.52 -2.39
CA GLY A 182 -24.16 15.54 -2.79
C GLY A 182 -23.85 16.90 -2.14
N PRO A 183 -24.31 17.99 -2.73
CA PRO A 183 -24.16 19.34 -2.17
C PRO A 183 -24.68 19.41 -0.73
N GLY A 184 -23.91 20.04 0.15
CA GLY A 184 -24.23 20.17 1.57
C GLY A 184 -23.91 18.95 2.43
N VAL A 185 -23.42 17.84 1.85
CA VAL A 185 -22.93 16.67 2.58
C VAL A 185 -21.50 16.90 3.04
N GLY A 186 -21.16 16.48 4.25
CA GLY A 186 -19.77 16.55 4.75
C GLY A 186 -18.89 15.44 4.16
N GLU A 187 -17.62 15.74 3.89
CA GLU A 187 -16.63 14.75 3.42
C GLU A 187 -16.56 13.53 4.36
N TRP A 188 -16.66 13.75 5.69
CA TRP A 188 -16.70 12.68 6.71
C TRP A 188 -17.91 11.74 6.60
N VAL A 189 -19.00 12.18 5.97
CA VAL A 189 -20.19 11.33 5.74
C VAL A 189 -19.90 10.36 4.60
N VAL A 190 -19.21 10.84 3.55
CA VAL A 190 -18.77 10.01 2.43
C VAL A 190 -17.73 9.00 2.90
N GLU A 191 -16.71 9.44 3.67
CA GLU A 191 -15.72 8.58 4.33
C GLU A 191 -16.40 7.47 5.14
N SER A 192 -17.36 7.85 5.99
CA SER A 192 -18.12 6.90 6.81
C SER A 192 -18.88 5.87 5.98
N ALA A 193 -19.43 6.26 4.82
CA ALA A 193 -20.11 5.34 3.91
C ALA A 193 -19.13 4.32 3.31
N VAL A 194 -17.94 4.76 2.91
CA VAL A 194 -16.86 3.89 2.39
C VAL A 194 -16.42 2.89 3.45
N GLU A 195 -15.95 3.38 4.59
CA GLU A 195 -15.31 2.54 5.63
C GLU A 195 -16.28 1.59 6.33
N SER A 196 -17.52 2.03 6.57
CA SER A 196 -18.54 1.13 7.14
C SER A 196 -18.88 -0.01 6.17
N THR A 197 -18.84 0.25 4.86
CA THR A 197 -19.04 -0.78 3.83
C THR A 197 -17.88 -1.77 3.84
N PHE A 198 -16.63 -1.32 3.94
CA PHE A 198 -15.48 -2.21 4.09
C PHE A 198 -15.65 -3.15 5.29
N ARG A 199 -16.02 -2.59 6.43
CA ARG A 199 -16.24 -3.38 7.66
C ARG A 199 -17.40 -4.36 7.52
N ALA A 200 -18.52 -3.93 6.95
CA ALA A 200 -19.69 -4.77 6.74
C ALA A 200 -19.40 -5.93 5.75
N ALA A 201 -18.53 -5.71 4.77
CA ALA A 201 -18.09 -6.74 3.83
C ALA A 201 -16.99 -7.67 4.37
N GLY A 202 -16.57 -7.51 5.63
CA GLY A 202 -15.63 -8.40 6.31
C GLY A 202 -14.15 -8.05 6.14
N ALA A 203 -13.83 -6.87 5.60
CA ALA A 203 -12.47 -6.33 5.61
C ALA A 203 -12.03 -5.96 7.03
N SER A 204 -10.72 -5.85 7.26
CA SER A 204 -10.16 -5.37 8.53
C SER A 204 -10.45 -3.89 8.77
N GLY A 205 -10.74 -3.14 7.74
CA GLY A 205 -10.96 -1.70 7.66
C GLY A 205 -10.29 -1.15 6.41
N PRO A 206 -10.06 0.16 6.35
CA PRO A 206 -9.24 0.74 5.30
C PRO A 206 -7.78 0.28 5.44
N GLY A 207 -7.09 0.12 4.30
CA GLY A 207 -5.67 -0.21 4.24
C GLY A 207 -4.77 0.99 4.53
N PHE A 208 -5.32 2.19 4.30
CA PHE A 208 -4.72 3.49 4.56
C PHE A 208 -5.83 4.50 4.93
N PRO A 209 -5.49 5.67 5.50
CA PRO A 209 -6.49 6.69 5.79
C PRO A 209 -7.25 7.10 4.55
N THR A 210 -8.56 6.87 4.53
CA THR A 210 -9.44 7.22 3.41
C THR A 210 -9.37 8.71 3.10
N ILE A 211 -9.21 9.07 1.84
CA ILE A 211 -9.20 10.44 1.35
C ILE A 211 -10.54 10.75 0.72
N VAL A 212 -11.20 11.81 1.19
CA VAL A 212 -12.38 12.39 0.56
C VAL A 212 -12.16 13.88 0.43
N GLY A 213 -11.68 14.33 -0.73
CA GLY A 213 -11.39 15.74 -0.98
C GLY A 213 -12.39 16.36 -1.94
N SER A 214 -13.11 17.41 -1.50
CA SER A 214 -14.00 18.19 -2.35
C SER A 214 -13.39 19.52 -2.78
N GLY A 215 -13.64 19.94 -4.00
CA GLY A 215 -13.17 21.20 -4.58
C GLY A 215 -11.65 21.38 -4.42
N ARG A 216 -11.22 22.43 -3.69
CA ARG A 216 -9.79 22.69 -3.43
C ARG A 216 -9.06 21.54 -2.72
N ASN A 217 -9.77 20.77 -1.89
CA ASN A 217 -9.18 19.66 -1.13
C ASN A 217 -8.80 18.49 -2.06
N ALA A 218 -9.50 18.32 -3.20
CA ALA A 218 -9.13 17.36 -4.24
C ALA A 218 -7.75 17.65 -4.88
N CYS A 219 -7.21 18.87 -4.70
CA CYS A 219 -5.86 19.24 -5.13
C CYS A 219 -4.78 18.95 -4.08
N VAL A 220 -5.12 18.37 -2.93
CA VAL A 220 -4.19 17.97 -1.87
C VAL A 220 -4.06 16.45 -1.90
N LEU A 221 -2.89 15.93 -2.29
CA LEU A 221 -2.72 14.52 -2.65
C LEU A 221 -3.08 13.55 -1.53
N HIS A 222 -2.69 13.84 -0.29
CA HIS A 222 -2.98 13.03 0.89
C HIS A 222 -3.87 13.81 1.88
N TYR A 223 -5.04 14.24 1.41
CA TYR A 223 -6.02 14.95 2.23
C TYR A 223 -6.84 13.96 3.06
N VAL A 224 -6.48 13.77 4.31
CA VAL A 224 -7.11 12.83 5.25
C VAL A 224 -7.95 13.49 6.33
N ASP A 225 -8.04 14.82 6.32
CA ASP A 225 -8.85 15.56 7.31
C ASP A 225 -10.35 15.36 7.11
N ASN A 226 -10.81 15.23 5.86
CA ASN A 226 -12.17 14.94 5.44
C ASN A 226 -13.23 15.77 6.18
N ARG A 227 -13.02 17.09 6.33
CA ARG A 227 -13.79 17.92 7.28
C ARG A 227 -14.62 19.03 6.62
N ASP A 228 -14.47 19.25 5.32
CA ASP A 228 -15.22 20.30 4.62
C ASP A 228 -16.60 19.80 4.17
N VAL A 229 -17.46 20.73 3.83
CA VAL A 229 -18.81 20.44 3.30
C VAL A 229 -18.78 20.63 1.80
N ILE A 230 -19.23 19.62 1.07
CA ILE A 230 -19.23 19.55 -0.39
C ILE A 230 -20.10 20.67 -0.99
N GLY A 231 -19.51 21.47 -1.85
CA GLY A 231 -20.21 22.52 -2.61
C GLY A 231 -20.96 21.96 -3.82
N THR A 232 -21.83 22.80 -4.44
CA THR A 232 -22.71 22.38 -5.55
C THR A 232 -21.92 22.06 -6.82
N ASP A 233 -20.91 22.87 -7.15
CA ASP A 233 -20.19 22.81 -8.43
C ASP A 233 -18.79 22.18 -8.25
N GLU A 234 -18.59 21.42 -7.19
CA GLU A 234 -17.30 20.82 -6.87
C GLU A 234 -17.17 19.40 -7.40
N LEU A 235 -15.94 18.98 -7.64
CA LEU A 235 -15.59 17.59 -7.77
C LEU A 235 -15.25 17.02 -6.39
N VAL A 236 -15.55 15.74 -6.20
CA VAL A 236 -15.23 14.97 -4.99
C VAL A 236 -14.33 13.82 -5.38
N LEU A 237 -13.09 13.88 -4.96
CA LEU A 237 -12.12 12.81 -5.12
C LEU A 237 -12.23 11.88 -3.92
N ILE A 238 -12.48 10.59 -4.17
CA ILE A 238 -12.40 9.52 -3.17
C ILE A 238 -11.21 8.64 -3.54
N ASP A 239 -10.30 8.49 -2.59
CA ASP A 239 -9.17 7.59 -2.67
C ASP A 239 -9.20 6.69 -1.44
N ALA A 240 -9.47 5.41 -1.67
CA ALA A 240 -9.73 4.46 -0.61
C ALA A 240 -9.48 3.01 -1.08
N GLY A 241 -8.93 2.23 -0.18
CA GLY A 241 -8.72 0.80 -0.38
C GLY A 241 -9.00 0.00 0.88
N ALA A 242 -9.66 -1.16 0.72
CA ALA A 242 -9.95 -2.09 1.81
C ALA A 242 -8.76 -3.00 2.10
N ALA A 243 -8.54 -3.35 3.37
CA ALA A 243 -7.55 -4.34 3.78
C ALA A 243 -8.22 -5.70 4.07
N CYS A 244 -7.84 -6.73 3.32
CA CYS A 244 -8.28 -8.11 3.51
C CYS A 244 -7.07 -9.03 3.72
N GLY A 245 -7.01 -9.74 4.85
CA GLY A 245 -5.88 -10.62 5.15
C GLY A 245 -4.52 -9.90 5.11
N LEU A 246 -4.46 -8.65 5.55
CA LEU A 246 -3.35 -7.68 5.48
C LEU A 246 -3.03 -7.16 4.06
N TYR A 247 -3.56 -7.73 2.98
CA TYR A 247 -3.42 -7.20 1.63
C TYR A 247 -4.36 -6.02 1.42
N SER A 248 -3.87 -4.96 0.78
CA SER A 248 -4.63 -3.76 0.46
C SER A 248 -4.95 -3.67 -1.02
N ALA A 249 -6.11 -3.11 -1.36
CA ALA A 249 -6.34 -2.51 -2.66
C ALA A 249 -6.12 -0.99 -2.58
N ASP A 250 -6.01 -0.35 -3.72
CA ASP A 250 -5.86 1.09 -3.83
C ASP A 250 -6.62 1.62 -5.05
N VAL A 251 -7.63 2.44 -4.82
CA VAL A 251 -8.50 2.93 -5.89
C VAL A 251 -8.86 4.38 -5.68
N THR A 252 -8.66 5.17 -6.70
CA THR A 252 -9.18 6.55 -6.74
C THR A 252 -10.23 6.70 -7.82
N ARG A 253 -11.32 7.38 -7.48
CA ARG A 253 -12.30 7.91 -8.44
C ARG A 253 -12.67 9.33 -8.08
N THR A 254 -12.92 10.15 -9.09
CA THR A 254 -13.39 11.51 -8.93
C THR A 254 -14.82 11.62 -9.45
N TYR A 255 -15.70 12.22 -8.66
CA TYR A 255 -17.14 12.29 -8.86
C TYR A 255 -17.61 13.76 -8.90
N PRO A 256 -18.58 14.13 -9.75
CA PRO A 256 -19.19 15.46 -9.70
C PRO A 256 -20.22 15.55 -8.57
N ALA A 257 -20.13 16.54 -7.69
CA ALA A 257 -21.04 16.69 -6.54
C ALA A 257 -22.52 16.78 -6.93
N CYS A 258 -22.82 17.42 -8.06
CA CYS A 258 -24.19 17.55 -8.59
C CYS A 258 -24.64 16.34 -9.45
N GLY A 259 -23.82 15.28 -9.58
CA GLY A 259 -24.12 14.10 -10.38
C GLY A 259 -23.87 14.27 -11.88
N ARG A 260 -23.22 15.34 -12.32
CA ARG A 260 -22.89 15.60 -13.72
C ARG A 260 -21.58 16.34 -13.88
N PHE A 261 -20.74 15.86 -14.79
CA PHE A 261 -19.54 16.59 -15.21
C PHE A 261 -19.92 17.64 -16.25
N GLU A 262 -19.44 18.88 -16.10
CA GLU A 262 -19.70 19.96 -17.04
C GLU A 262 -18.46 20.85 -17.24
N GLY A 263 -18.28 21.40 -18.44
CA GLY A 263 -17.26 22.39 -18.77
C GLY A 263 -15.84 21.95 -18.40
N PRO A 264 -15.05 22.82 -17.73
CA PRO A 264 -13.65 22.54 -17.39
C PRO A 264 -13.44 21.25 -16.57
N ALA A 265 -14.42 20.86 -15.72
CA ALA A 265 -14.33 19.64 -14.92
C ALA A 265 -14.40 18.39 -15.81
N LEU A 266 -15.26 18.37 -16.82
CA LEU A 266 -15.32 17.27 -17.80
C LEU A 266 -14.06 17.20 -18.63
N ASP A 267 -13.54 18.35 -19.11
CA ASP A 267 -12.33 18.39 -19.93
C ASP A 267 -11.13 17.78 -19.17
N VAL A 268 -10.92 18.18 -17.91
CA VAL A 268 -9.84 17.63 -17.06
C VAL A 268 -10.07 16.15 -16.78
N TYR A 269 -11.30 15.75 -16.47
CA TYR A 269 -11.65 14.34 -16.19
C TYR A 269 -11.29 13.44 -17.38
N GLU A 270 -11.69 13.80 -18.59
CA GLU A 270 -11.43 13.01 -19.80
C GLU A 270 -9.93 12.92 -20.13
N ILE A 271 -9.14 13.96 -19.85
CA ILE A 271 -7.68 13.92 -20.01
C ILE A 271 -7.07 12.89 -19.04
N VAL A 272 -7.47 12.90 -17.77
CA VAL A 272 -6.95 11.97 -16.78
C VAL A 272 -7.41 10.55 -17.09
N ARG A 273 -8.65 10.36 -17.52
CA ARG A 273 -9.16 9.05 -17.97
C ARG A 273 -8.38 8.52 -19.17
N ALA A 274 -8.08 9.36 -20.14
CA ALA A 274 -7.24 8.98 -21.27
C ALA A 274 -5.80 8.64 -20.85
N ALA A 275 -5.27 9.33 -19.84
CA ALA A 275 -3.95 9.04 -19.31
C ALA A 275 -3.90 7.69 -18.56
N LEU A 276 -4.96 7.35 -17.83
CA LEU A 276 -5.10 6.02 -17.22
C LEU A 276 -5.13 4.92 -18.30
N ALA A 277 -5.95 5.10 -19.34
CA ALA A 277 -6.01 4.14 -20.45
C ALA A 277 -4.64 3.96 -21.10
N ALA A 278 -3.92 5.06 -21.36
CA ALA A 278 -2.57 4.99 -21.92
C ALA A 278 -1.55 4.31 -21.01
N ALA A 279 -1.66 4.51 -19.69
CA ALA A 279 -0.83 3.80 -18.69
C ALA A 279 -1.11 2.30 -18.73
N VAL A 280 -2.37 1.88 -18.69
CA VAL A 280 -2.80 0.48 -18.73
C VAL A 280 -2.37 -0.20 -20.04
N ASP A 281 -2.53 0.47 -21.18
CA ASP A 281 -2.11 -0.04 -22.50
C ASP A 281 -0.59 -0.25 -22.60
N ALA A 282 0.19 0.52 -21.83
CA ALA A 282 1.64 0.38 -21.75
C ALA A 282 2.11 -0.78 -20.89
N VAL A 283 1.22 -1.41 -20.10
CA VAL A 283 1.56 -2.56 -19.26
C VAL A 283 1.64 -3.82 -20.10
N LEU A 284 2.84 -4.11 -20.58
CA LEU A 284 3.15 -5.28 -21.37
C LEU A 284 4.33 -6.04 -20.74
N PRO A 285 4.42 -7.36 -20.89
CA PRO A 285 5.60 -8.09 -20.50
C PRO A 285 6.85 -7.53 -21.20
N GLY A 286 7.86 -7.18 -20.40
CA GLY A 286 9.08 -6.57 -20.91
C GLY A 286 9.07 -5.03 -20.99
N ALA A 287 7.92 -4.38 -20.83
CA ALA A 287 7.86 -2.94 -20.57
C ALA A 287 8.43 -2.62 -19.18
N THR A 288 8.73 -1.36 -18.93
CA THR A 288 9.25 -0.89 -17.65
C THR A 288 8.24 -0.01 -16.92
N VAL A 289 8.43 0.17 -15.60
CA VAL A 289 7.63 1.13 -14.82
C VAL A 289 7.75 2.54 -15.42
N ALA A 290 8.92 2.90 -15.96
CA ALA A 290 9.12 4.19 -16.61
C ALA A 290 8.31 4.33 -17.92
N ASP A 291 8.07 3.24 -18.66
CA ASP A 291 7.22 3.27 -19.87
C ASP A 291 5.77 3.58 -19.52
N VAL A 292 5.26 2.98 -18.43
CA VAL A 292 3.90 3.24 -17.92
C VAL A 292 3.76 4.71 -17.49
N HIS A 293 4.71 5.22 -16.70
CA HIS A 293 4.73 6.62 -16.27
C HIS A 293 4.86 7.58 -17.48
N GLY A 294 5.71 7.24 -18.44
CA GLY A 294 5.91 8.04 -19.67
C GLY A 294 4.65 8.13 -20.53
N ALA A 295 3.89 7.02 -20.65
CA ALA A 295 2.64 7.00 -21.40
C ALA A 295 1.56 7.91 -20.77
N ALA A 296 1.38 7.81 -19.45
CA ALA A 296 0.49 8.68 -18.69
C ALA A 296 0.91 10.16 -18.80
N THR A 297 2.18 10.46 -18.50
CA THR A 297 2.72 11.82 -18.51
C THR A 297 2.56 12.47 -19.88
N ARG A 298 2.87 11.76 -20.96
CA ARG A 298 2.70 12.26 -22.33
C ARG A 298 1.25 12.63 -22.63
N THR A 299 0.30 11.80 -22.20
CA THR A 299 -1.13 12.05 -22.40
C THR A 299 -1.59 13.26 -21.60
N LEU A 300 -1.18 13.37 -20.33
CA LEU A 300 -1.48 14.53 -19.49
C LEU A 300 -0.89 15.83 -20.06
N VAL A 301 0.37 15.82 -20.51
CA VAL A 301 1.01 17.01 -21.09
C VAL A 301 0.31 17.45 -22.36
N ARG A 302 -0.06 16.51 -23.24
CA ARG A 302 -0.85 16.82 -24.44
C ARG A 302 -2.17 17.48 -24.06
N GLY A 303 -2.89 16.90 -23.10
CA GLY A 303 -4.13 17.48 -22.58
C GLY A 303 -3.94 18.90 -22.02
N LEU A 304 -2.88 19.15 -21.26
CA LEU A 304 -2.57 20.49 -20.76
C LEU A 304 -2.24 21.50 -21.87
N VAL A 305 -1.67 21.03 -22.98
CA VAL A 305 -1.46 21.87 -24.19
C VAL A 305 -2.79 22.15 -24.89
N ASP A 306 -3.66 21.16 -25.07
CA ASP A 306 -4.97 21.28 -25.68
C ASP A 306 -5.88 22.21 -24.87
N LEU A 307 -5.80 22.22 -23.54
CA LEU A 307 -6.47 23.19 -22.68
C LEU A 307 -5.85 24.60 -22.71
N GLY A 308 -4.71 24.78 -23.37
CA GLY A 308 -3.98 26.06 -23.40
C GLY A 308 -3.27 26.40 -22.09
N VAL A 309 -3.21 25.49 -21.14
CA VAL A 309 -2.50 25.66 -19.86
C VAL A 309 -0.99 25.66 -20.08
N LEU A 310 -0.50 24.70 -20.88
CA LEU A 310 0.89 24.68 -21.36
C LEU A 310 0.94 25.11 -22.82
N ASN A 311 2.12 25.55 -23.29
CA ASN A 311 2.32 25.96 -24.68
C ASN A 311 3.73 25.53 -25.10
N GLY A 312 3.82 24.71 -26.15
CA GLY A 312 5.08 24.23 -26.70
C GLY A 312 4.95 22.81 -27.25
N ASP A 313 6.08 22.24 -27.62
CA ASP A 313 6.19 20.87 -28.06
C ASP A 313 6.10 19.92 -26.85
N VAL A 314 5.35 18.84 -26.98
CA VAL A 314 5.06 17.92 -25.87
C VAL A 314 6.34 17.27 -25.32
N ASP A 315 7.27 16.86 -26.17
CA ASP A 315 8.51 16.24 -25.74
C ASP A 315 9.40 17.22 -24.96
N THR A 316 9.51 18.44 -25.47
CA THR A 316 10.23 19.52 -24.78
C THR A 316 9.62 19.83 -23.42
N LEU A 317 8.29 19.92 -23.33
CA LEU A 317 7.59 20.19 -22.07
C LEU A 317 7.76 19.07 -21.03
N ILE A 318 7.89 17.81 -21.47
CA ILE A 318 8.19 16.68 -20.60
C ILE A 318 9.64 16.77 -20.11
N GLU A 319 10.60 17.04 -20.98
CA GLU A 319 12.02 17.17 -20.63
C GLU A 319 12.27 18.34 -19.65
N GLU A 320 11.55 19.43 -19.82
CA GLU A 320 11.58 20.60 -18.92
C GLU A 320 10.74 20.41 -17.65
N GLU A 321 10.08 19.26 -17.47
CA GLU A 321 9.18 18.96 -16.35
C GLU A 321 8.06 20.00 -16.16
N ALA A 322 7.61 20.68 -17.23
CA ALA A 322 6.61 21.73 -17.18
C ALA A 322 5.24 21.27 -16.62
N HIS A 323 4.98 19.98 -16.63
CA HIS A 323 3.78 19.36 -16.06
C HIS A 323 3.79 19.25 -14.51
N LYS A 324 4.95 19.27 -13.88
CA LYS A 324 5.09 19.05 -12.43
C LYS A 324 4.23 19.93 -11.52
N PRO A 325 3.94 21.21 -11.85
CA PRO A 325 3.00 22.02 -11.08
C PRO A 325 1.58 21.44 -11.02
N PHE A 326 1.17 20.64 -12.02
CA PHE A 326 -0.16 20.05 -12.18
C PHE A 326 -0.18 18.54 -11.93
N TYR A 327 0.94 17.85 -12.12
CA TYR A 327 1.11 16.42 -11.91
C TYR A 327 2.45 16.13 -11.20
N PRO A 328 2.49 16.25 -9.88
CA PRO A 328 3.76 16.21 -9.12
C PRO A 328 4.24 14.82 -8.71
N HIS A 329 3.41 13.75 -8.85
CA HIS A 329 3.73 12.39 -8.38
C HIS A 329 4.03 11.41 -9.51
N GLN A 330 4.43 10.19 -9.17
CA GLN A 330 4.59 9.10 -10.10
C GLN A 330 3.22 8.49 -10.44
N THR A 331 3.14 7.76 -11.55
CA THR A 331 1.89 7.10 -11.99
C THR A 331 1.62 5.81 -11.22
N SER A 332 2.63 5.24 -10.53
CA SER A 332 2.53 3.88 -10.02
C SER A 332 3.37 3.65 -8.78
N HIS A 333 2.87 2.80 -7.89
CA HIS A 333 3.66 2.14 -6.84
C HIS A 333 3.30 0.66 -6.75
N TRP A 334 4.23 -0.16 -6.20
CA TRP A 334 3.95 -1.56 -5.94
C TRP A 334 2.85 -1.69 -4.88
N LEU A 335 2.02 -2.72 -5.03
CA LEU A 335 0.87 -2.98 -4.16
C LEU A 335 0.90 -4.42 -3.66
N GLY A 336 0.58 -4.64 -2.38
CA GLY A 336 0.56 -5.98 -1.79
C GLY A 336 0.15 -6.01 -0.33
N LEU A 337 0.95 -6.66 0.49
CA LEU A 337 0.81 -6.66 1.96
C LEU A 337 0.95 -5.25 2.55
N ASP A 338 1.84 -4.47 1.99
CA ASP A 338 1.90 -3.05 2.28
C ASP A 338 1.25 -2.28 1.12
N LEU A 339 0.66 -1.14 1.43
CA LEU A 339 0.07 -0.24 0.43
C LEU A 339 1.13 0.15 -0.61
N HIS A 340 2.25 0.68 -0.14
CA HIS A 340 3.46 0.85 -0.93
C HIS A 340 4.35 -0.37 -0.66
N ASP A 341 4.10 -1.44 -1.40
CA ASP A 341 4.83 -2.70 -1.24
C ASP A 341 6.32 -2.51 -1.60
N PRO A 342 7.24 -3.18 -0.90
CA PRO A 342 8.66 -3.02 -1.18
C PRO A 342 9.04 -3.58 -2.55
N GLY A 343 10.17 -3.09 -3.05
CA GLY A 343 10.79 -3.51 -4.30
C GLY A 343 11.39 -2.34 -5.07
N ASP A 344 12.54 -2.58 -5.67
CA ASP A 344 13.23 -1.56 -6.44
C ASP A 344 12.48 -1.21 -7.74
N TYR A 345 12.25 0.07 -8.00
CA TYR A 345 11.72 0.58 -9.27
C TYR A 345 12.79 0.72 -10.35
N ALA A 346 14.05 0.71 -9.95
CA ALA A 346 15.18 0.79 -10.84
C ALA A 346 16.42 0.10 -10.26
N CYS A 347 17.23 -0.52 -11.10
CA CYS A 347 18.52 -1.06 -10.73
C CYS A 347 19.63 -0.32 -11.49
N ARG A 348 20.56 0.30 -10.76
CA ARG A 348 21.70 1.06 -11.33
C ARG A 348 21.28 2.07 -12.41
N GLY A 349 20.17 2.77 -12.19
CA GLY A 349 19.65 3.80 -13.11
C GLY A 349 18.83 3.26 -14.28
N THR A 350 18.64 1.95 -14.38
CA THR A 350 17.77 1.32 -15.39
C THR A 350 16.44 0.98 -14.72
N SER A 351 15.33 1.44 -15.30
CA SER A 351 13.99 1.15 -14.78
C SER A 351 13.71 -0.36 -14.78
N ARG A 352 13.01 -0.82 -13.74
CA ARG A 352 12.67 -2.24 -13.58
C ARG A 352 11.71 -2.69 -14.68
N THR A 353 12.00 -3.83 -15.24
CA THR A 353 11.13 -4.52 -16.20
C THR A 353 9.94 -5.13 -15.45
N LEU A 354 8.75 -4.99 -16.01
CA LEU A 354 7.53 -5.61 -15.53
C LEU A 354 7.53 -7.10 -15.83
N GLU A 355 7.26 -7.91 -14.82
CA GLU A 355 7.21 -9.36 -14.89
C GLU A 355 5.83 -9.87 -14.46
N THR A 356 5.42 -11.01 -15.00
CA THR A 356 4.17 -11.69 -14.62
C THR A 356 4.08 -11.91 -13.11
N GLY A 357 2.93 -11.60 -12.54
CA GLY A 357 2.67 -11.69 -11.10
C GLY A 357 2.97 -10.40 -10.31
N MET A 358 3.60 -9.40 -10.92
CA MET A 358 3.73 -8.09 -10.28
C MET A 358 2.38 -7.37 -10.23
N VAL A 359 2.10 -6.71 -9.09
CA VAL A 359 0.91 -5.89 -8.90
C VAL A 359 1.33 -4.49 -8.48
N PHE A 360 0.72 -3.48 -9.11
CA PHE A 360 1.01 -2.07 -8.86
C PHE A 360 -0.19 -1.20 -9.25
N THR A 361 -0.20 0.08 -8.82
CA THR A 361 -1.24 1.05 -9.16
C THR A 361 -0.98 1.72 -10.49
N ALA A 362 -2.03 2.19 -11.15
CA ALA A 362 -1.96 3.15 -12.24
C ALA A 362 -2.86 4.34 -11.88
N GLU A 363 -2.27 5.46 -11.48
CA GLU A 363 -2.95 6.58 -10.79
C GLU A 363 -2.64 7.96 -11.38
N PRO A 364 -2.78 8.21 -12.68
CA PRO A 364 -2.59 9.55 -13.22
C PRO A 364 -3.58 10.55 -12.62
N GLY A 365 -3.14 11.81 -12.47
CA GLY A 365 -3.99 12.88 -11.96
C GLY A 365 -3.58 14.26 -12.47
N LEU A 366 -4.51 15.21 -12.40
CA LEU A 366 -4.27 16.62 -12.62
C LEU A 366 -4.87 17.45 -11.47
N TYR A 367 -4.08 18.39 -10.96
CA TYR A 367 -4.43 19.16 -9.77
C TYR A 367 -4.18 20.64 -10.01
N PHE A 368 -5.25 21.41 -10.15
CA PHE A 368 -5.19 22.85 -10.42
C PHE A 368 -5.36 23.66 -9.14
N ARG A 369 -4.25 23.83 -8.42
CA ARG A 369 -4.23 24.68 -7.22
C ARG A 369 -4.31 26.14 -7.60
N ALA A 370 -5.01 26.92 -6.77
CA ALA A 370 -5.14 28.37 -7.01
C ALA A 370 -3.76 29.05 -7.15
N GLY A 371 -3.66 29.93 -8.12
CA GLY A 371 -2.45 30.71 -8.38
C GLY A 371 -1.27 29.92 -8.99
N THR A 372 -1.46 28.69 -9.45
CA THR A 372 -0.39 27.90 -10.09
C THR A 372 0.04 28.54 -11.41
N SER A 373 -0.90 29.06 -12.21
CA SER A 373 -0.65 29.71 -13.50
C SER A 373 -1.85 30.55 -13.92
N ASP A 374 -1.63 31.75 -14.47
CA ASP A 374 -2.70 32.59 -15.03
C ASP A 374 -3.48 31.85 -16.13
N ARG A 375 -2.81 31.00 -16.89
CA ARG A 375 -3.46 30.18 -17.95
C ARG A 375 -4.34 29.07 -17.38
N ALA A 376 -4.13 28.68 -16.15
CA ALA A 376 -4.90 27.65 -15.45
C ALA A 376 -6.06 28.22 -14.62
N ALA A 377 -6.30 29.53 -14.63
CA ALA A 377 -7.30 30.19 -13.79
C ALA A 377 -8.72 29.64 -13.96
N ALA A 378 -9.09 29.19 -15.17
CA ALA A 378 -10.39 28.59 -15.44
C ALA A 378 -10.57 27.18 -14.82
N TYR A 379 -9.49 26.56 -14.39
CA TYR A 379 -9.46 25.20 -13.83
C TYR A 379 -9.15 25.19 -12.33
N GLU A 380 -8.96 26.34 -11.68
CA GLU A 380 -8.62 26.41 -10.27
C GLU A 380 -9.59 25.60 -9.40
N HIS A 381 -9.03 24.88 -8.42
CA HIS A 381 -9.74 23.97 -7.51
C HIS A 381 -10.28 22.68 -8.14
N ILE A 382 -9.95 22.40 -9.42
CA ILE A 382 -10.21 21.11 -10.03
C ILE A 382 -9.05 20.17 -9.73
N GLY A 383 -9.33 19.11 -8.99
CA GLY A 383 -8.43 17.98 -8.76
C GLY A 383 -9.07 16.69 -9.24
N VAL A 384 -8.40 15.96 -10.13
CA VAL A 384 -8.85 14.68 -10.66
C VAL A 384 -7.73 13.66 -10.55
N ARG A 385 -7.99 12.51 -9.93
CA ARG A 385 -7.21 11.29 -10.01
C ARG A 385 -8.14 10.14 -10.35
N ILE A 386 -7.71 9.26 -11.22
CA ILE A 386 -8.40 8.00 -11.54
C ILE A 386 -7.35 6.91 -11.47
N GLU A 387 -7.60 5.89 -10.66
CA GLU A 387 -6.63 4.89 -10.29
C GLU A 387 -7.22 3.50 -10.27
N ASP A 388 -6.46 2.56 -10.76
CA ASP A 388 -6.78 1.14 -10.74
C ASP A 388 -5.57 0.30 -10.30
N ASP A 389 -5.86 -0.86 -9.67
CA ASP A 389 -4.90 -1.91 -9.34
C ASP A 389 -4.64 -2.78 -10.57
N ILE A 390 -3.38 -2.93 -10.94
CA ILE A 390 -2.95 -3.59 -12.16
C ILE A 390 -2.10 -4.82 -11.85
N LEU A 391 -2.51 -5.98 -12.32
CA LEU A 391 -1.74 -7.22 -12.31
C LEU A 391 -1.08 -7.45 -13.67
N VAL A 392 0.23 -7.61 -13.70
CA VAL A 392 0.97 -8.01 -14.91
C VAL A 392 0.73 -9.49 -15.20
N THR A 393 0.30 -9.80 -16.43
CA THR A 393 0.04 -11.15 -16.91
C THR A 393 1.04 -11.55 -18.00
N GLU A 394 1.01 -12.78 -18.47
CA GLU A 394 1.86 -13.25 -19.58
C GLU A 394 1.64 -12.52 -20.91
N ARG A 395 0.48 -11.87 -21.10
CA ARG A 395 0.08 -11.28 -22.40
C ARG A 395 -0.25 -9.79 -22.34
N GLY A 396 -0.12 -9.17 -21.18
CA GLY A 396 -0.47 -7.77 -20.92
C GLY A 396 -0.77 -7.60 -19.45
N CYS A 397 -1.96 -7.08 -19.11
CA CYS A 397 -2.37 -6.90 -17.73
C CYS A 397 -3.84 -7.33 -17.49
N GLU A 398 -4.18 -7.49 -16.21
CA GLU A 398 -5.53 -7.59 -15.67
C GLU A 398 -5.75 -6.37 -14.78
N VAL A 399 -6.81 -5.61 -15.01
CA VAL A 399 -7.22 -4.52 -14.12
C VAL A 399 -8.11 -5.13 -13.04
N LEU A 400 -7.59 -5.28 -11.81
CA LEU A 400 -8.29 -5.95 -10.71
C LEU A 400 -9.55 -5.19 -10.28
N THR A 401 -9.62 -3.91 -10.60
CA THR A 401 -10.67 -2.97 -10.19
C THR A 401 -11.56 -2.50 -11.35
N GLU A 402 -11.47 -3.16 -12.53
CA GLU A 402 -12.21 -2.83 -13.76
C GLU A 402 -13.73 -2.67 -13.56
N ALA A 403 -14.32 -3.37 -12.60
CA ALA A 403 -15.77 -3.32 -12.35
C ALA A 403 -16.26 -1.99 -11.71
N LEU A 404 -15.36 -1.07 -11.35
CA LEU A 404 -15.69 0.31 -10.98
C LEU A 404 -15.48 1.21 -12.21
N PRO A 405 -16.53 1.80 -12.79
CA PRO A 405 -16.43 2.51 -14.05
C PRO A 405 -15.50 3.72 -13.97
N THR A 406 -14.90 4.05 -15.12
CA THR A 406 -14.14 5.28 -15.37
C THR A 406 -14.78 6.15 -16.44
N ASP A 407 -15.77 5.64 -17.20
CA ASP A 407 -16.54 6.46 -18.14
C ASP A 407 -17.34 7.53 -17.38
N ALA A 408 -17.30 8.76 -17.83
CA ALA A 408 -17.90 9.90 -17.13
C ALA A 408 -19.40 9.68 -16.83
N ARG A 409 -20.17 9.15 -17.79
CA ARG A 409 -21.63 8.94 -17.63
C ARG A 409 -21.93 7.81 -16.63
N ASP A 410 -21.12 6.76 -16.66
CA ASP A 410 -21.29 5.65 -15.74
C ASP A 410 -20.95 6.08 -14.30
N VAL A 411 -19.89 6.90 -14.14
CA VAL A 411 -19.52 7.49 -12.86
C VAL A 411 -20.59 8.45 -12.34
N GLU A 412 -21.15 9.31 -13.20
CA GLU A 412 -22.29 10.19 -12.89
C GLU A 412 -23.48 9.40 -12.32
N SER A 413 -23.75 8.21 -12.88
CA SER A 413 -24.85 7.35 -12.46
C SER A 413 -24.74 6.80 -11.04
N LEU A 414 -23.55 6.80 -10.46
CA LEU A 414 -23.29 6.33 -9.09
C LEU A 414 -23.58 7.40 -8.04
N VAL A 415 -23.59 8.68 -8.42
CA VAL A 415 -23.69 9.81 -7.50
C VAL A 415 -25.14 10.00 -7.01
N GLY A 416 -25.29 10.26 -5.74
CA GLY A 416 -26.58 10.70 -5.19
C GLY A 416 -27.61 9.59 -5.04
N GLY A 417 -27.22 8.33 -5.09
CA GLY A 417 -28.08 7.17 -4.91
C GLY A 417 -28.65 7.03 -3.48
N GLU A 418 -29.37 5.93 -3.22
CA GLU A 418 -29.81 5.62 -1.86
C GLU A 418 -28.60 5.28 -0.97
N SER A 419 -28.38 6.11 0.06
CA SER A 419 -27.34 5.89 1.07
C SER A 419 -27.95 5.96 2.47
N TRP A 420 -27.64 4.97 3.31
CA TRP A 420 -28.13 4.94 4.70
C TRP A 420 -27.54 6.08 5.54
N VAL A 421 -26.32 6.53 5.24
CA VAL A 421 -25.67 7.63 5.98
C VAL A 421 -26.36 8.97 5.76
N ARG A 422 -27.04 9.18 4.61
CA ARG A 422 -27.85 10.39 4.37
C ARG A 422 -29.09 10.48 5.24
N ARG A 423 -29.47 9.40 5.93
CA ARG A 423 -30.61 9.34 6.83
C ARG A 423 -30.24 9.62 8.29
N LEU A 424 -28.95 9.83 8.56
CA LEU A 424 -28.48 10.24 9.89
C LEU A 424 -28.88 11.71 10.14
N PRO A 425 -29.32 12.05 11.39
CA PRO A 425 -29.73 13.39 11.73
C PRO A 425 -28.61 14.42 11.69
#